data_91295d76985569b7630150025ff6eb3a
#
_entry.id   91295d76985569b7630150025ff6eb3a
#
_cell.length_a   1.000
_cell.length_b   1.000
_cell.length_c   1.000
_cell.angle_alpha   90.00
_cell.angle_beta   90.00
_cell.angle_gamma   90.00
#
_symmetry.space_group_name_H-M   'P 1'
#
loop_
_entity.id
_entity.type
_entity.pdbx_description
1 polymer ?
#
loop_
_entity_poly.entity_id
_entity_poly.type
_entity_poly.pdbx_seq_one_letter_code
_entity_poly.pdbx_strand_id
1 'polypeptide(L)'
;VDNTKYIREFEETPFQCFTRPPRWGKSLLTQILATYYDKATTSEQYGTLFGGLDIHKNPTKLRGHFQVLNLDFSKAATGSVEDMNALLTEHINDECLAFGGKYGYNISTDMIEAATDPELIYHDENDAMFTLKTLGTAVHARGEELYLIVDEYDRYANVCLLDREDVDQD
;
A
#
# COMPACT_ATOMS: atom_id res chain seq x y z
N VAL A 1 9.39 13.43 20.25
CA VAL A 1 9.03 14.61 19.41
C VAL A 1 7.80 14.22 18.62
N ASP A 2 6.75 15.03 18.67
CA ASP A 2 5.52 14.81 17.90
C ASP A 2 5.69 15.39 16.49
N ASN A 3 5.74 14.48 15.50
CA ASN A 3 5.87 14.82 14.09
C ASN A 3 4.52 14.72 13.35
N THR A 4 3.42 14.41 14.03
CA THR A 4 2.11 14.22 13.37
C THR A 4 1.54 15.50 12.76
N LYS A 5 2.01 16.67 13.19
CA LYS A 5 1.67 17.97 12.59
C LYS A 5 2.01 18.04 11.09
N TYR A 6 3.03 17.30 10.63
CA TYR A 6 3.45 17.26 9.23
C TYR A 6 2.52 16.43 8.34
N ILE A 7 1.55 15.69 8.90
CA ILE A 7 0.55 14.96 8.10
C ILE A 7 -0.19 15.91 7.15
N ARG A 8 -0.44 17.16 7.55
CA ARG A 8 -1.09 18.17 6.71
C ARG A 8 -0.29 18.50 5.45
N GLU A 9 1.04 18.46 5.53
CA GLU A 9 1.92 18.73 4.39
C GLU A 9 1.83 17.60 3.34
N PHE A 10 1.53 16.36 3.76
CA PHE A 10 1.28 15.24 2.84
C PHE A 10 -0.03 15.39 2.05
N GLU A 11 -0.94 16.25 2.47
CA GLU A 11 -2.20 16.49 1.78
C GLU A 11 -2.10 17.58 0.69
N GLU A 12 -0.96 18.30 0.61
CA GLU A 12 -0.75 19.37 -0.37
C GLU A 12 -0.50 18.82 -1.78
N THR A 13 -0.02 17.58 -1.90
CA THR A 13 0.24 16.93 -3.18
C THR A 13 -0.26 15.49 -3.18
N PRO A 14 -0.89 15.03 -4.29
CA PRO A 14 -1.50 13.68 -4.35
C PRO A 14 -0.46 12.54 -4.39
N PHE A 15 0.79 12.83 -4.80
CA PHE A 15 1.87 11.85 -4.90
C PHE A 15 3.06 12.33 -4.08
N GLN A 16 3.48 11.49 -3.12
CA GLN A 16 4.59 11.76 -2.23
C GLN A 16 5.67 10.70 -2.40
N CYS A 17 6.92 11.14 -2.58
CA CYS A 17 8.07 10.26 -2.47
C CYS A 17 8.86 10.67 -1.24
N PHE A 18 8.91 9.79 -0.23
CA PHE A 18 9.54 10.08 1.03
C PHE A 18 10.82 9.29 1.17
N THR A 19 11.95 9.98 1.04
CA THR A 19 13.28 9.39 1.18
C THR A 19 13.89 9.78 2.51
N ARG A 20 14.37 8.79 3.27
CA ARG A 20 15.14 9.00 4.51
C ARG A 20 16.21 7.93 4.68
N PRO A 21 17.30 8.23 5.37
CA PRO A 21 18.28 7.21 5.73
C PRO A 21 17.64 6.06 6.51
N PRO A 22 18.20 4.84 6.45
CA PRO A 22 17.74 3.70 7.25
C PRO A 22 17.65 4.05 8.74
N ARG A 23 16.66 3.48 9.44
CA ARG A 23 16.40 3.68 10.89
C ARG A 23 15.93 5.08 11.30
N TRP A 24 15.51 5.91 10.36
CA TRP A 24 14.94 7.25 10.64
C TRP A 24 13.40 7.27 10.71
N GLY A 25 12.81 6.13 11.00
CA GLY A 25 11.38 6.03 11.28
C GLY A 25 10.47 6.05 10.02
N LYS A 26 11.01 5.67 8.84
CA LYS A 26 10.21 5.58 7.60
C LYS A 26 8.98 4.66 7.78
N SER A 27 9.19 3.42 8.21
CA SER A 27 8.11 2.43 8.40
C SER A 27 7.14 2.83 9.52
N LEU A 28 7.60 3.58 10.53
CA LEU A 28 6.70 4.16 11.53
C LEU A 28 5.80 5.23 10.91
N LEU A 29 6.35 6.09 10.04
CA LEU A 29 5.57 7.10 9.34
C LEU A 29 4.53 6.46 8.41
N THR A 30 4.90 5.42 7.63
CA THR A 30 3.95 4.72 6.75
C THR A 30 2.81 4.09 7.54
N GLN A 31 3.10 3.49 8.71
CA GLN A 31 2.07 2.95 9.61
C GLN A 31 1.16 4.04 10.21
N ILE A 32 1.73 5.19 10.59
CA ILE A 32 0.96 6.34 11.08
C ILE A 32 0.01 6.83 10.00
N LEU A 33 0.49 7.02 8.76
CA LEU A 33 -0.33 7.47 7.63
C LEU A 33 -1.41 6.44 7.30
N ALA A 34 -1.04 5.15 7.23
CA ALA A 34 -1.97 4.06 6.98
C ALA A 34 -3.13 4.07 7.99
N THR A 35 -2.81 4.19 9.29
CA THR A 35 -3.84 4.19 10.34
C THR A 35 -4.66 5.49 10.36
N TYR A 36 -4.03 6.62 10.09
CA TYR A 36 -4.69 7.93 10.11
C TYR A 36 -5.72 8.09 9.01
N TYR A 37 -5.36 7.66 7.79
CA TYR A 37 -6.20 7.82 6.61
C TYR A 37 -7.23 6.72 6.42
N ASP A 38 -7.05 5.57 7.08
CA ASP A 38 -7.89 4.39 6.91
C ASP A 38 -9.29 4.57 7.50
N LYS A 39 -10.31 4.48 6.64
CA LYS A 39 -11.72 4.53 7.04
C LYS A 39 -12.15 3.37 7.97
N ALA A 40 -11.40 2.24 7.97
CA ALA A 40 -11.64 1.12 8.85
C ALA A 40 -11.10 1.37 10.27
N THR A 41 -10.28 2.39 10.50
CA THR A 41 -9.78 2.75 11.83
C THR A 41 -10.91 3.26 12.71
N THR A 42 -11.21 2.53 13.80
CA THR A 42 -12.27 2.91 14.73
C THR A 42 -11.89 4.15 15.55
N SER A 43 -12.89 4.86 16.08
CA SER A 43 -12.65 6.02 16.95
C SER A 43 -11.86 5.67 18.22
N GLU A 44 -12.02 4.44 18.75
CA GLU A 44 -11.27 3.94 19.91
C GLU A 44 -9.79 3.73 19.55
N GLN A 45 -9.51 3.05 18.43
CA GLN A 45 -8.15 2.85 17.92
C GLN A 45 -7.47 4.20 17.66
N TYR A 46 -8.18 5.12 16.99
CA TYR A 46 -7.69 6.47 16.75
C TYR A 46 -7.35 7.21 18.04
N GLY A 47 -8.24 7.18 19.02
CA GLY A 47 -8.03 7.80 20.33
C GLY A 47 -6.84 7.22 21.08
N THR A 48 -6.65 5.89 21.00
CA THR A 48 -5.52 5.19 21.64
C THR A 48 -4.18 5.55 20.99
N LEU A 49 -4.11 5.57 19.66
CA LEU A 49 -2.86 5.77 18.92
C LEU A 49 -2.46 7.23 18.79
N PHE A 50 -3.43 8.13 18.61
CA PHE A 50 -3.16 9.54 18.36
C PHE A 50 -3.48 10.45 19.55
N GLY A 51 -4.01 9.89 20.66
CA GLY A 51 -4.40 10.64 21.84
C GLY A 51 -3.27 11.52 22.39
N GLY A 52 -3.54 12.82 22.52
CA GLY A 52 -2.56 13.82 22.99
C GLY A 52 -1.63 14.40 21.92
N LEU A 53 -1.57 13.81 20.71
CA LEU A 53 -0.77 14.32 19.61
C LEU A 53 -1.42 15.54 18.92
N ASP A 54 -0.63 16.27 18.14
CA ASP A 54 -1.12 17.49 17.44
C ASP A 54 -2.25 17.16 16.47
N ILE A 55 -2.10 16.08 15.68
CA ILE A 55 -3.10 15.67 14.69
C ILE A 55 -4.41 15.18 15.32
N HIS A 56 -4.38 14.72 16.57
CA HIS A 56 -5.60 14.38 17.30
C HIS A 56 -6.39 15.63 17.70
N LYS A 57 -5.68 16.69 18.13
CA LYS A 57 -6.31 17.97 18.54
C LYS A 57 -6.89 18.72 17.33
N ASN A 58 -6.20 18.62 16.20
CA ASN A 58 -6.53 19.33 14.96
C ASN A 58 -6.52 18.36 13.77
N PRO A 59 -7.48 17.42 13.65
CA PRO A 59 -7.52 16.47 12.56
C PRO A 59 -7.80 17.17 11.22
N THR A 60 -7.29 16.58 10.14
CA THR A 60 -7.62 17.04 8.78
C THR A 60 -8.97 16.48 8.32
N LYS A 61 -9.49 17.00 7.21
CA LYS A 61 -10.72 16.49 6.60
C LYS A 61 -10.58 15.08 6.03
N LEU A 62 -9.34 14.68 5.69
CA LEU A 62 -9.03 13.39 5.08
C LEU A 62 -8.79 12.27 6.10
N ARG A 63 -8.88 12.57 7.41
CA ARG A 63 -8.82 11.54 8.44
C ARG A 63 -9.90 10.48 8.24
N GLY A 64 -9.49 9.20 8.13
CA GLY A 64 -10.42 8.09 7.97
C GLY A 64 -11.24 8.16 6.68
N HIS A 65 -10.70 8.77 5.64
CA HIS A 65 -11.40 9.00 4.38
C HIS A 65 -11.17 7.87 3.37
N PHE A 66 -9.99 7.27 3.38
CA PHE A 66 -9.54 6.36 2.33
C PHE A 66 -9.70 4.88 2.71
N GLN A 67 -9.76 4.04 1.70
CA GLN A 67 -9.42 2.63 1.81
C GLN A 67 -7.91 2.51 1.58
N VAL A 68 -7.17 1.94 2.54
CA VAL A 68 -5.70 1.95 2.53
C VAL A 68 -5.17 0.59 2.12
N LEU A 69 -4.34 0.57 1.08
CA LEU A 69 -3.51 -0.57 0.67
C LEU A 69 -2.05 -0.25 0.97
N ASN A 70 -1.39 -1.10 1.76
CA ASN A 70 0.01 -0.95 2.15
C ASN A 70 0.83 -2.11 1.62
N LEU A 71 1.76 -1.82 0.70
CA LEU A 71 2.67 -2.78 0.08
C LEU A 71 4.08 -2.61 0.66
N ASP A 72 4.60 -3.64 1.32
CA ASP A 72 5.96 -3.68 1.87
C ASP A 72 6.85 -4.60 1.02
N PHE A 73 7.64 -4.03 0.14
CA PHE A 73 8.49 -4.77 -0.80
C PHE A 73 9.73 -5.41 -0.13
N SER A 74 9.96 -5.19 1.15
CA SER A 74 11.03 -5.87 1.88
C SER A 74 10.87 -7.39 1.89
N LYS A 75 9.65 -7.88 1.80
CA LYS A 75 9.32 -9.31 1.85
C LYS A 75 9.73 -10.06 0.56
N ALA A 76 9.80 -9.35 -0.56
CA ALA A 76 10.11 -9.93 -1.87
C ALA A 76 11.59 -9.83 -2.27
N ALA A 77 12.46 -9.22 -1.46
CA ALA A 77 13.83 -8.90 -1.84
C ALA A 77 14.84 -10.00 -1.43
N THR A 78 14.65 -11.24 -1.92
CA THR A 78 15.55 -12.38 -1.65
C THR A 78 15.62 -13.31 -2.85
N GLY A 79 16.82 -13.87 -3.15
CA GLY A 79 17.01 -14.83 -4.26
C GLY A 79 17.42 -14.18 -5.58
N SER A 80 17.21 -14.89 -6.68
CA SER A 80 17.41 -14.39 -8.05
C SER A 80 16.34 -13.35 -8.43
N VAL A 81 16.54 -12.65 -9.56
CA VAL A 81 15.55 -11.68 -10.05
C VAL A 81 14.21 -12.37 -10.37
N GLU A 82 14.26 -13.61 -10.90
CA GLU A 82 13.06 -14.39 -11.17
C GLU A 82 12.32 -14.76 -9.87
N ASP A 83 13.04 -15.21 -8.83
CA ASP A 83 12.47 -15.51 -7.52
C ASP A 83 11.84 -14.26 -6.90
N MET A 84 12.51 -13.12 -7.01
CA MET A 84 12.01 -11.84 -6.51
C MET A 84 10.73 -11.40 -7.22
N ASN A 85 10.65 -11.57 -8.54
CA ASN A 85 9.44 -11.24 -9.30
C ASN A 85 8.27 -12.12 -8.87
N ALA A 86 8.50 -13.42 -8.69
CA ALA A 86 7.47 -14.35 -8.21
C ALA A 86 6.99 -13.96 -6.80
N LEU A 87 7.92 -13.72 -5.87
CA LEU A 87 7.60 -13.31 -4.50
C LEU A 87 6.89 -11.94 -4.44
N LEU A 88 7.26 -11.01 -5.32
CA LEU A 88 6.60 -9.71 -5.40
C LEU A 88 5.17 -9.85 -5.91
N THR A 89 4.96 -10.69 -6.93
CA THR A 89 3.63 -10.99 -7.47
C THR A 89 2.75 -11.63 -6.40
N GLU A 90 3.25 -12.65 -5.70
CA GLU A 90 2.55 -13.29 -4.58
C GLU A 90 2.21 -12.28 -3.49
N HIS A 91 3.17 -11.48 -3.04
CA HIS A 91 2.96 -10.49 -1.99
C HIS A 91 1.90 -9.44 -2.37
N ILE A 92 1.95 -8.88 -3.58
CA ILE A 92 0.95 -7.89 -4.03
C ILE A 92 -0.44 -8.55 -4.09
N ASN A 93 -0.54 -9.77 -4.61
CA ASN A 93 -1.79 -10.50 -4.66
C ASN A 93 -2.36 -10.75 -3.25
N ASP A 94 -1.53 -11.20 -2.30
CA ASP A 94 -1.94 -11.41 -0.91
C ASP A 94 -2.48 -10.15 -0.25
N GLU A 95 -1.81 -9.01 -0.45
CA GLU A 95 -2.26 -7.73 0.11
C GLU A 95 -3.56 -7.24 -0.58
N CYS A 96 -3.74 -7.50 -1.87
CA CYS A 96 -5.01 -7.22 -2.56
C CYS A 96 -6.16 -8.10 -2.03
N LEU A 97 -5.91 -9.39 -1.77
CA LEU A 97 -6.89 -10.29 -1.16
C LEU A 97 -7.26 -9.85 0.26
N ALA A 98 -6.26 -9.50 1.07
CA ALA A 98 -6.47 -8.98 2.43
C ALA A 98 -7.27 -7.67 2.42
N PHE A 99 -6.99 -6.78 1.46
CA PHE A 99 -7.75 -5.56 1.23
C PHE A 99 -9.21 -5.87 0.89
N GLY A 100 -9.46 -6.79 -0.03
CA GLY A 100 -10.80 -7.23 -0.40
C GLY A 100 -11.58 -7.73 0.81
N GLY A 101 -10.97 -8.59 1.63
CA GLY A 101 -11.57 -9.08 2.88
C GLY A 101 -11.85 -7.97 3.89
N LYS A 102 -10.93 -7.01 4.04
CA LYS A 102 -11.05 -5.89 4.97
C LYS A 102 -12.20 -4.94 4.63
N TYR A 103 -12.39 -4.62 3.35
CA TYR A 103 -13.40 -3.65 2.91
C TYR A 103 -14.63 -4.27 2.26
N GLY A 104 -14.74 -5.61 2.28
CA GLY A 104 -15.92 -6.35 1.83
C GLY A 104 -16.09 -6.34 0.31
N TYR A 105 -15.01 -6.49 -0.44
CA TYR A 105 -15.06 -6.73 -1.88
C TYR A 105 -15.19 -8.22 -2.20
N ASN A 106 -15.94 -8.54 -3.24
CA ASN A 106 -15.93 -9.87 -3.82
C ASN A 106 -14.66 -10.05 -4.65
N ILE A 107 -14.10 -11.23 -4.61
CA ILE A 107 -12.88 -11.60 -5.33
C ILE A 107 -13.19 -12.81 -6.18
N SER A 108 -12.81 -12.78 -7.45
CA SER A 108 -13.00 -13.88 -8.38
C SER A 108 -11.76 -14.11 -9.24
N THR A 109 -11.55 -15.36 -9.63
CA THR A 109 -10.57 -15.77 -10.65
C THR A 109 -11.23 -15.92 -12.03
N ASP A 110 -12.53 -15.66 -12.15
CA ASP A 110 -13.26 -15.67 -13.43
C ASP A 110 -13.23 -14.29 -14.07
N MET A 111 -12.51 -14.19 -15.18
CA MET A 111 -12.36 -12.93 -15.93
C MET A 111 -13.71 -12.46 -16.53
N ILE A 112 -14.62 -13.36 -16.86
CA ILE A 112 -15.94 -13.00 -17.42
C ILE A 112 -16.81 -12.37 -16.33
N GLU A 113 -16.78 -12.95 -15.11
CA GLU A 113 -17.47 -12.39 -13.97
C GLU A 113 -16.93 -10.99 -13.63
N ALA A 114 -15.61 -10.84 -13.53
CA ALA A 114 -14.95 -9.56 -13.28
C ALA A 114 -15.20 -8.52 -14.39
N ALA A 115 -15.35 -8.93 -15.62
CA ALA A 115 -15.66 -8.03 -16.74
C ALA A 115 -17.09 -7.51 -16.70
N THR A 116 -18.00 -8.19 -16.01
CA THR A 116 -19.42 -7.82 -15.90
C THR A 116 -19.76 -7.13 -14.60
N ASP A 117 -18.96 -7.30 -13.54
CA ASP A 117 -19.13 -6.65 -12.25
C ASP A 117 -17.94 -5.71 -11.94
N PRO A 118 -18.11 -4.39 -12.10
CA PRO A 118 -17.04 -3.43 -11.86
C PRO A 118 -16.64 -3.29 -10.39
N GLU A 119 -17.43 -3.82 -9.44
CA GLU A 119 -17.10 -3.82 -8.01
C GLU A 119 -16.34 -5.08 -7.58
N LEU A 120 -16.09 -6.01 -8.49
CA LEU A 120 -15.39 -7.24 -8.23
C LEU A 120 -13.88 -7.05 -8.45
N ILE A 121 -13.06 -7.61 -7.55
CA ILE A 121 -11.61 -7.69 -7.72
C ILE A 121 -11.29 -8.99 -8.45
N TYR A 122 -10.69 -8.89 -9.65
CA TYR A 122 -10.15 -10.06 -10.34
C TYR A 122 -8.77 -10.40 -9.79
N HIS A 123 -8.61 -11.64 -9.33
CA HIS A 123 -7.35 -12.16 -8.86
C HIS A 123 -6.65 -12.97 -9.95
N ASP A 124 -5.50 -12.49 -10.40
CA ASP A 124 -4.62 -13.21 -11.33
C ASP A 124 -3.35 -13.64 -10.59
N GLU A 125 -3.16 -14.95 -10.45
CA GLU A 125 -2.01 -15.51 -9.74
C GLU A 125 -0.66 -15.14 -10.40
N ASN A 126 -0.66 -14.87 -11.70
CA ASN A 126 0.53 -14.58 -12.47
C ASN A 126 0.72 -13.10 -12.82
N ASP A 127 -0.31 -12.28 -12.64
CA ASP A 127 -0.29 -10.84 -12.94
C ASP A 127 -0.88 -10.01 -11.79
N ALA A 128 -0.05 -9.75 -10.79
CA ALA A 128 -0.44 -8.91 -9.66
C ALA A 128 -0.75 -7.47 -10.05
N MET A 129 -0.18 -6.97 -11.14
CA MET A 129 -0.49 -5.63 -11.62
C MET A 129 -1.92 -5.55 -12.19
N PHE A 130 -2.39 -6.63 -12.81
CA PHE A 130 -3.76 -6.72 -13.24
C PHE A 130 -4.73 -6.84 -12.06
N THR A 131 -4.39 -7.65 -11.04
CA THR A 131 -5.15 -7.71 -9.77
C THR A 131 -5.24 -6.33 -9.11
N LEU A 132 -4.13 -5.61 -9.00
CA LEU A 132 -4.08 -4.27 -8.41
C LEU A 132 -4.92 -3.25 -9.21
N LYS A 133 -4.89 -3.35 -10.54
CA LYS A 133 -5.69 -2.50 -11.43
C LYS A 133 -7.19 -2.73 -11.23
N THR A 134 -7.62 -3.99 -11.15
CA THR A 134 -9.05 -4.31 -10.92
C THR A 134 -9.50 -3.89 -9.53
N LEU A 135 -8.63 -4.02 -8.51
CA LEU A 135 -8.87 -3.47 -7.17
C LEU A 135 -9.13 -1.96 -7.23
N GLY A 136 -8.27 -1.20 -7.90
CA GLY A 136 -8.47 0.25 -8.06
C GLY A 136 -9.78 0.58 -8.77
N THR A 137 -10.16 -0.21 -9.78
CA THR A 137 -11.45 -0.07 -10.49
C THR A 137 -12.63 -0.34 -9.54
N ALA A 138 -12.56 -1.41 -8.74
CA ALA A 138 -13.62 -1.78 -7.81
C ALA A 138 -13.80 -0.73 -6.69
N VAL A 139 -12.71 -0.17 -6.18
CA VAL A 139 -12.75 0.95 -5.22
C VAL A 139 -13.47 2.15 -5.83
N HIS A 140 -13.08 2.54 -7.04
CA HIS A 140 -13.70 3.68 -7.74
C HIS A 140 -15.19 3.44 -8.07
N ALA A 141 -15.56 2.22 -8.47
CA ALA A 141 -16.95 1.87 -8.77
C ALA A 141 -17.89 2.04 -7.57
N ARG A 142 -17.37 1.83 -6.35
CA ARG A 142 -18.09 2.10 -5.10
C ARG A 142 -18.10 3.57 -4.68
N GLY A 143 -17.50 4.46 -5.46
CA GLY A 143 -17.35 5.88 -5.12
C GLY A 143 -16.37 6.13 -3.97
N GLU A 144 -15.47 5.20 -3.72
CA GLU A 144 -14.45 5.26 -2.68
C GLU A 144 -13.11 5.72 -3.24
N GLU A 145 -12.19 6.10 -2.37
CA GLU A 145 -10.83 6.52 -2.72
C GLU A 145 -9.78 5.59 -2.12
N LEU A 146 -8.80 5.19 -2.96
CA LEU A 146 -7.68 4.35 -2.56
C LEU A 146 -6.49 5.20 -2.13
N TYR A 147 -5.92 4.91 -0.95
CA TYR A 147 -4.63 5.42 -0.51
C TYR A 147 -3.60 4.30 -0.57
N LEU A 148 -2.71 4.36 -1.57
CA LEU A 148 -1.66 3.37 -1.77
C LEU A 148 -0.37 3.82 -1.07
N ILE A 149 0.17 2.98 -0.21
CA ILE A 149 1.48 3.12 0.41
C ILE A 149 2.39 2.03 -0.13
N VAL A 150 3.58 2.41 -0.60
CA VAL A 150 4.62 1.47 -1.02
C VAL A 150 5.86 1.74 -0.17
N ASP A 151 6.24 0.77 0.68
CA ASP A 151 7.44 0.84 1.51
C ASP A 151 8.54 -0.08 0.95
N GLU A 152 9.81 0.24 1.21
CA GLU A 152 11.02 -0.51 0.82
C GLU A 152 11.13 -0.76 -0.71
N TYR A 153 10.58 0.15 -1.54
CA TYR A 153 10.61 0.05 -3.02
C TYR A 153 12.03 0.06 -3.60
N ASP A 154 12.98 0.71 -2.92
CA ASP A 154 14.37 0.81 -3.32
C ASP A 154 15.14 -0.51 -3.13
N ARG A 155 14.67 -1.39 -2.27
CA ARG A 155 15.33 -2.67 -2.00
C ARG A 155 15.28 -3.59 -3.22
N TYR A 156 14.13 -3.67 -3.89
CA TYR A 156 13.99 -4.42 -5.13
C TYR A 156 14.89 -3.84 -6.24
N ALA A 157 14.90 -2.52 -6.42
CA ALA A 157 15.73 -1.85 -7.41
C ALA A 157 17.24 -2.09 -7.17
N ASN A 158 17.68 -2.09 -5.91
CA ASN A 158 19.08 -2.34 -5.56
C ASN A 158 19.53 -3.76 -5.91
N VAL A 159 18.69 -4.79 -5.70
CA VAL A 159 19.04 -6.15 -6.07
C VAL A 159 19.12 -6.31 -7.60
N CYS A 160 18.17 -5.74 -8.35
CA CYS A 160 18.23 -5.75 -9.81
C CYS A 160 19.47 -5.05 -10.39
N LEU A 161 20.00 -4.05 -9.71
CA LEU A 161 21.22 -3.37 -10.12
C LEU A 161 22.47 -4.21 -9.84
N LEU A 162 22.54 -4.91 -8.71
CA LEU A 162 23.66 -5.77 -8.35
C LEU A 162 23.77 -7.00 -9.28
N ASP A 163 22.64 -7.58 -9.68
CA ASP A 163 22.60 -8.72 -10.61
C ASP A 163 23.15 -8.37 -12.00
N ARG A 164 23.02 -7.09 -12.43
CA ARG A 164 23.59 -6.60 -13.69
C ARG A 164 25.11 -6.39 -13.64
N GLU A 165 25.68 -6.04 -12.51
CA GLU A 165 27.12 -5.86 -12.36
C GLU A 165 27.88 -7.19 -12.42
N ASP A 166 27.25 -8.31 -12.02
CA ASP A 166 27.84 -9.65 -12.10
C ASP A 166 27.86 -10.22 -13.54
N VAL A 167 26.95 -9.78 -14.41
CA VAL A 167 26.86 -10.22 -15.82
C VAL A 167 27.89 -9.50 -16.72
N ASP A 168 28.32 -8.31 -16.35
CA ASP A 168 29.29 -7.52 -17.14
C ASP A 168 30.78 -7.87 -16.82
N GLN A 169 31.05 -8.89 -15.97
CA GLN A 169 32.40 -9.32 -15.58
C GLN A 169 32.85 -10.66 -16.20
N ASP A 170 32.02 -11.33 -17.00
CA ASP A 170 32.34 -12.54 -17.77
C ASP A 170 32.48 -12.22 -19.28
#